data_d7e7b5dfbe8f0f96d02f66efba5de647
#
_entry.id   d7e7b5dfbe8f0f96d02f66efba5de647
#
_cell.length_a   1.000
_cell.length_b   1.000
_cell.length_c   1.000
_cell.angle_alpha   90.00
_cell.angle_beta   90.00
_cell.angle_gamma   90.00
#
_symmetry.space_group_name_H-M   'P 1'
#
loop_
_entity.id
_entity.type
_entity.pdbx_description
1 polymer ?
#
loop_
_entity_poly.entity_id
_entity_poly.type
_entity_poly.pdbx_seq_one_letter_code
_entity_poly.pdbx_strand_id
1 'polypeptide(L)'
;MKLLTHYKGKEYYYTDNMLYVKTGDGAQFQKLALFDRHFYKLRVFNKIPILEIDGLRMQLVRDFKTPLDYPKEVVRTLGIKKGESVLDTCTGLGYIAIEAEKCGAKITTCELSPAVLTLAKWNPWSDHLFSSPNIESLQSDIAHLIKGMKDKIFDVIIHDPPRFSHAPDLYSQSFYRELFRVLKGRGRLFHYVGSVGESRGRSLASESSRRLASTGFKDIKENKRLQGVFARK
;
A
#
# COMPACT_ATOMS: atom_id res chain seq x y z
N MET A 1 -22.29 -11.11 -16.54
CA MET A 1 -20.94 -11.01 -15.94
C MET A 1 -19.89 -11.43 -16.96
N LYS A 2 -18.67 -10.84 -16.88
CA LYS A 2 -17.55 -11.18 -17.76
C LYS A 2 -16.52 -11.94 -16.94
N LEU A 3 -15.97 -13.03 -17.49
CA LEU A 3 -14.87 -13.76 -16.86
C LEU A 3 -13.64 -12.85 -16.78
N LEU A 4 -13.01 -12.80 -15.61
CA LEU A 4 -11.79 -12.03 -15.35
C LEU A 4 -10.57 -12.94 -15.38
N THR A 5 -10.59 -14.03 -14.61
CA THR A 5 -9.48 -14.98 -14.52
C THR A 5 -9.92 -16.30 -13.88
N HIS A 6 -9.10 -17.35 -14.10
CA HIS A 6 -9.13 -18.60 -13.33
C HIS A 6 -7.93 -18.59 -12.37
N TYR A 7 -8.18 -18.96 -11.11
CA TYR A 7 -7.12 -19.02 -10.13
C TYR A 7 -7.40 -20.06 -9.04
N LYS A 8 -6.46 -20.98 -8.79
CA LYS A 8 -6.57 -22.08 -7.79
C LYS A 8 -7.91 -22.82 -7.86
N GLY A 9 -8.33 -23.19 -9.07
CA GLY A 9 -9.59 -23.92 -9.33
C GLY A 9 -10.86 -23.07 -9.17
N LYS A 10 -10.76 -21.77 -8.94
CA LYS A 10 -11.88 -20.84 -8.86
C LYS A 10 -11.96 -19.96 -10.10
N GLU A 11 -13.17 -19.58 -10.46
CA GLU A 11 -13.45 -18.63 -11.55
C GLU A 11 -13.86 -17.29 -10.97
N TYR A 12 -13.23 -16.21 -11.45
CA TYR A 12 -13.49 -14.84 -11.04
C TYR A 12 -14.15 -14.08 -12.18
N TYR A 13 -15.22 -13.39 -11.86
CA TYR A 13 -16.03 -12.64 -12.80
C TYR A 13 -16.20 -11.20 -12.36
N TYR A 14 -16.55 -10.32 -13.28
CA TYR A 14 -16.90 -8.94 -12.94
C TYR A 14 -18.11 -8.45 -13.74
N THR A 15 -18.87 -7.56 -13.12
CA THR A 15 -19.91 -6.76 -13.74
C THR A 15 -20.00 -5.43 -13.00
N ASP A 16 -20.26 -4.33 -13.70
CA ASP A 16 -20.30 -2.97 -13.13
C ASP A 16 -19.05 -2.65 -12.29
N ASN A 17 -17.90 -3.16 -12.76
CA ASN A 17 -16.59 -3.08 -12.09
C ASN A 17 -16.56 -3.74 -10.69
N MET A 18 -17.53 -4.55 -10.31
CA MET A 18 -17.52 -5.34 -9.09
C MET A 18 -16.94 -6.72 -9.36
N LEU A 19 -16.12 -7.21 -8.41
CA LEU A 19 -15.50 -8.52 -8.49
C LEU A 19 -16.35 -9.56 -7.76
N TYR A 20 -16.48 -10.73 -8.39
CA TYR A 20 -17.22 -11.89 -7.89
C TYR A 20 -16.36 -13.14 -8.06
N VAL A 21 -16.57 -14.12 -7.18
CA VAL A 21 -16.05 -15.48 -7.33
C VAL A 21 -17.21 -16.44 -7.52
N LYS A 22 -17.08 -17.36 -8.47
CA LYS A 22 -18.05 -18.45 -8.66
C LYS A 22 -17.87 -19.47 -7.54
N THR A 23 -18.97 -19.87 -6.90
CA THR A 23 -18.98 -20.82 -5.80
C THR A 23 -19.82 -22.04 -6.16
N GLY A 24 -19.27 -23.26 -5.90
CA GLY A 24 -19.97 -24.53 -6.18
C GLY A 24 -20.12 -24.84 -7.67
N ASP A 25 -20.86 -25.94 -7.95
CA ASP A 25 -21.10 -26.46 -9.32
C ASP A 25 -22.22 -25.73 -10.06
N GLY A 26 -22.87 -24.77 -9.41
CA GLY A 26 -23.98 -23.98 -9.95
C GLY A 26 -23.61 -22.60 -10.45
N ALA A 27 -24.61 -21.81 -10.86
CA ALA A 27 -24.44 -20.40 -11.29
C ALA A 27 -24.48 -19.42 -10.09
N GLN A 28 -23.92 -19.81 -8.94
CA GLN A 28 -23.85 -18.95 -7.77
C GLN A 28 -22.58 -18.13 -7.81
N PHE A 29 -22.70 -16.82 -7.51
CA PHE A 29 -21.61 -15.88 -7.49
C PHE A 29 -21.59 -15.13 -6.17
N GLN A 30 -20.48 -15.24 -5.47
CA GLN A 30 -20.23 -14.48 -4.25
C GLN A 30 -19.54 -13.15 -4.61
N LYS A 31 -20.14 -12.05 -4.20
CA LYS A 31 -19.55 -10.72 -4.30
C LYS A 31 -18.35 -10.61 -3.35
N LEU A 32 -17.21 -10.11 -3.86
CA LEU A 32 -16.04 -9.91 -3.02
C LEU A 32 -16.14 -8.55 -2.31
N ALA A 33 -17.00 -8.50 -1.32
CA ALA A 33 -17.27 -7.35 -0.47
C ALA A 33 -17.65 -7.82 0.93
N LEU A 34 -17.39 -6.98 1.92
CA LEU A 34 -17.80 -7.22 3.31
C LEU A 34 -18.06 -5.90 4.01
N PHE A 35 -18.79 -5.96 5.12
CA PHE A 35 -19.07 -4.83 5.99
C PHE A 35 -18.49 -5.12 7.38
N ASP A 36 -17.64 -4.20 7.87
CA ASP A 36 -17.13 -4.15 9.24
C ASP A 36 -16.88 -2.67 9.57
N ARG A 37 -17.83 -2.01 10.19
CA ARG A 37 -17.89 -0.55 10.42
C ARG A 37 -17.88 0.28 9.13
N HIS A 38 -17.16 -0.15 8.10
CA HIS A 38 -17.06 0.41 6.78
C HIS A 38 -17.47 -0.62 5.74
N PHE A 39 -17.84 -0.18 4.55
CA PHE A 39 -18.14 -1.05 3.43
C PHE A 39 -16.91 -1.23 2.54
N TYR A 40 -16.33 -2.42 2.60
CA TYR A 40 -15.15 -2.81 1.85
C TYR A 40 -15.55 -3.64 0.64
N LYS A 41 -14.96 -3.37 -0.51
CA LYS A 41 -15.21 -4.19 -1.71
C LYS A 41 -14.03 -4.19 -2.67
N LEU A 42 -13.91 -5.27 -3.45
CA LEU A 42 -13.01 -5.33 -4.58
C LEU A 42 -13.74 -4.88 -5.85
N ARG A 43 -13.20 -3.85 -6.49
CA ARG A 43 -13.62 -3.42 -7.82
C ARG A 43 -12.56 -3.78 -8.84
N VAL A 44 -12.94 -3.82 -10.12
CA VAL A 44 -12.02 -4.10 -11.22
C VAL A 44 -11.74 -2.82 -11.99
N PHE A 45 -10.46 -2.49 -12.13
CA PHE A 45 -9.96 -1.41 -12.97
C PHE A 45 -8.93 -1.98 -13.95
N ASN A 46 -9.21 -1.89 -15.25
CA ASN A 46 -8.35 -2.43 -16.31
C ASN A 46 -7.90 -3.89 -16.01
N LYS A 47 -8.87 -4.75 -15.71
CA LYS A 47 -8.72 -6.18 -15.39
C LYS A 47 -7.94 -6.49 -14.10
N ILE A 48 -7.61 -5.50 -13.28
CA ILE A 48 -6.93 -5.68 -12.00
C ILE A 48 -7.85 -5.23 -10.87
N PRO A 49 -7.98 -6.01 -9.78
CA PRO A 49 -8.77 -5.59 -8.62
C PRO A 49 -8.16 -4.38 -7.91
N ILE A 50 -9.02 -3.53 -7.40
CA ILE A 50 -8.69 -2.41 -6.52
C ILE A 50 -9.58 -2.48 -5.28
N LEU A 51 -9.07 -2.02 -4.15
CA LEU A 51 -9.82 -1.87 -2.92
C LEU A 51 -10.60 -0.55 -2.94
N GLU A 52 -11.88 -0.63 -2.60
CA GLU A 52 -12.72 0.54 -2.34
C GLU A 52 -13.32 0.43 -0.94
N ILE A 53 -13.20 1.49 -0.15
CA ILE A 53 -13.73 1.60 1.21
C ILE A 53 -14.68 2.80 1.24
N ASP A 54 -15.95 2.59 1.58
CA ASP A 54 -17.00 3.63 1.60
C ASP A 54 -17.03 4.51 0.33
N GLY A 55 -16.83 3.88 -0.84
CA GLY A 55 -16.80 4.56 -2.13
C GLY A 55 -15.46 5.21 -2.50
N LEU A 56 -14.48 5.19 -1.60
CA LEU A 56 -13.14 5.74 -1.85
C LEU A 56 -12.19 4.65 -2.36
N ARG A 57 -11.55 4.89 -3.50
CA ARG A 57 -10.50 4.01 -4.04
C ARG A 57 -9.23 4.18 -3.24
N MET A 58 -8.64 3.04 -2.84
CA MET A 58 -7.40 3.02 -2.07
C MET A 58 -6.15 3.01 -2.96
N GLN A 59 -6.21 2.42 -4.15
CA GLN A 59 -5.09 2.45 -5.09
C GLN A 59 -5.08 3.72 -5.94
N LEU A 60 -3.89 4.30 -6.12
CA LEU A 60 -3.67 5.38 -7.07
C LEU A 60 -3.68 4.81 -8.49
N VAL A 61 -4.72 5.14 -9.24
CA VAL A 61 -4.90 4.72 -10.65
C VAL A 61 -4.85 5.89 -11.64
N ARG A 62 -4.79 7.12 -11.13
CA ARG A 62 -4.66 8.31 -11.97
C ARG A 62 -3.30 8.26 -12.65
N ASP A 63 -3.28 8.52 -13.96
CA ASP A 63 -2.07 8.53 -14.80
C ASP A 63 -1.34 7.18 -14.94
N PHE A 64 -2.01 6.08 -14.53
CA PHE A 64 -1.50 4.70 -14.67
C PHE A 64 -2.44 3.85 -15.52
N LYS A 65 -1.87 2.98 -16.35
CA LYS A 65 -2.65 2.07 -17.20
C LYS A 65 -3.34 1.00 -16.33
N THR A 66 -2.63 0.49 -15.33
CA THR A 66 -3.15 -0.52 -14.41
C THR A 66 -2.83 -0.15 -12.96
N PRO A 67 -3.57 -0.69 -11.96
CA PRO A 67 -3.25 -0.50 -10.55
C PRO A 67 -1.87 -1.04 -10.13
N LEU A 68 -1.24 -1.88 -10.94
CA LEU A 68 0.09 -2.44 -10.66
C LEU A 68 1.23 -1.54 -11.14
N ASP A 69 0.95 -0.52 -11.95
CA ASP A 69 2.00 0.35 -12.50
C ASP A 69 2.52 1.34 -11.47
N TYR A 70 1.66 1.84 -10.57
CA TYR A 70 2.07 2.68 -9.45
C TYR A 70 3.05 1.96 -8.51
N PRO A 71 2.77 0.76 -7.97
CA PRO A 71 3.73 -0.02 -7.20
C PRO A 71 5.08 -0.20 -7.90
N LYS A 72 5.07 -0.56 -9.19
CA LYS A 72 6.30 -0.73 -9.98
C LYS A 72 7.12 0.55 -10.05
N GLU A 73 6.46 1.69 -10.25
CA GLU A 73 7.17 2.96 -10.36
C GLU A 73 7.73 3.43 -9.02
N VAL A 74 7.01 3.21 -7.90
CA VAL A 74 7.50 3.47 -6.54
C VAL A 74 8.75 2.64 -6.26
N VAL A 75 8.68 1.32 -6.46
CA VAL A 75 9.78 0.38 -6.21
C VAL A 75 11.00 0.70 -7.08
N ARG A 76 10.78 0.97 -8.38
CA ARG A 76 11.84 1.36 -9.31
C ARG A 76 12.52 2.66 -8.88
N THR A 77 11.74 3.66 -8.47
CA THR A 77 12.28 4.99 -8.08
C THR A 77 13.07 4.90 -6.77
N LEU A 78 12.63 4.05 -5.83
CA LEU A 78 13.38 3.75 -4.62
C LEU A 78 14.68 2.97 -4.91
N GLY A 79 14.77 2.28 -6.05
CA GLY A 79 15.93 1.49 -6.42
C GLY A 79 16.19 0.34 -5.43
N ILE A 80 15.12 -0.38 -5.05
CA ILE A 80 15.19 -1.50 -4.10
C ILE A 80 16.09 -2.60 -4.68
N LYS A 81 16.95 -3.19 -3.83
CA LYS A 81 17.95 -4.18 -4.22
C LYS A 81 17.73 -5.50 -3.50
N LYS A 82 18.26 -6.56 -4.10
CA LYS A 82 18.27 -7.89 -3.50
C LYS A 82 18.93 -7.86 -2.11
N GLY A 83 18.27 -8.50 -1.15
CA GLY A 83 18.75 -8.64 0.23
C GLY A 83 18.45 -7.44 1.13
N GLU A 84 17.91 -6.34 0.60
CA GLU A 84 17.47 -5.22 1.43
C GLU A 84 16.26 -5.57 2.29
N SER A 85 16.20 -5.00 3.48
CA SER A 85 15.04 -5.07 4.39
C SER A 85 14.13 -3.88 4.14
N VAL A 86 12.87 -4.12 3.83
CA VAL A 86 11.88 -3.10 3.48
C VAL A 86 10.73 -3.14 4.49
N LEU A 87 10.37 -1.98 5.02
CA LEU A 87 9.12 -1.79 5.75
C LEU A 87 8.08 -1.16 4.82
N ASP A 88 6.97 -1.85 4.62
CA ASP A 88 5.74 -1.30 4.02
C ASP A 88 4.72 -1.06 5.13
N THR A 89 4.36 0.19 5.38
CA THR A 89 3.59 0.57 6.57
C THR A 89 2.09 0.36 6.45
N CYS A 90 1.57 0.20 5.24
CA CYS A 90 0.14 0.06 4.99
C CYS A 90 -0.08 -0.91 3.81
N THR A 91 -0.28 -2.18 4.14
CA THR A 91 -0.32 -3.28 3.17
C THR A 91 -1.38 -3.10 2.07
N GLY A 92 -2.61 -2.74 2.45
CA GLY A 92 -3.74 -2.73 1.53
C GLY A 92 -3.92 -4.08 0.83
N LEU A 93 -3.91 -4.10 -0.51
CA LEU A 93 -3.92 -5.35 -1.28
C LEU A 93 -2.51 -5.96 -1.47
N GLY A 94 -1.46 -5.37 -0.88
CA GLY A 94 -0.11 -5.91 -0.90
C GLY A 94 0.65 -5.72 -2.22
N TYR A 95 0.14 -4.94 -3.15
CA TYR A 95 0.78 -4.80 -4.47
C TYR A 95 2.18 -4.19 -4.41
N ILE A 96 2.42 -3.24 -3.48
CA ILE A 96 3.74 -2.64 -3.28
C ILE A 96 4.69 -3.65 -2.63
N ALA A 97 4.25 -4.35 -1.58
CA ALA A 97 5.04 -5.38 -0.92
C ALA A 97 5.47 -6.49 -1.89
N ILE A 98 4.52 -6.98 -2.71
CA ILE A 98 4.78 -7.99 -3.75
C ILE A 98 5.79 -7.48 -4.80
N GLU A 99 5.63 -6.24 -5.23
CA GLU A 99 6.54 -5.68 -6.25
C GLU A 99 7.95 -5.45 -5.69
N ALA A 100 8.07 -5.01 -4.44
CA ALA A 100 9.36 -4.86 -3.76
C ALA A 100 10.06 -6.21 -3.55
N GLU A 101 9.32 -7.26 -3.20
CA GLU A 101 9.85 -8.61 -3.03
C GLU A 101 10.40 -9.20 -4.32
N LYS A 102 9.80 -8.91 -5.48
CA LYS A 102 10.34 -9.32 -6.80
C LYS A 102 11.75 -8.80 -7.09
N CYS A 103 12.18 -7.74 -6.41
CA CYS A 103 13.56 -7.26 -6.45
C CYS A 103 14.51 -8.10 -5.57
N GLY A 104 13.99 -9.13 -4.87
CA GLY A 104 14.73 -9.98 -3.94
C GLY A 104 14.94 -9.37 -2.57
N ALA A 105 14.13 -8.41 -2.18
CA ALA A 105 14.12 -7.81 -0.85
C ALA A 105 13.34 -8.68 0.16
N LYS A 106 13.60 -8.46 1.45
CA LYS A 106 12.82 -9.01 2.57
C LYS A 106 11.84 -7.94 3.04
N ILE A 107 10.57 -8.27 3.06
CA ILE A 107 9.50 -7.33 3.31
C ILE A 107 8.85 -7.62 4.67
N THR A 108 8.73 -6.60 5.51
CA THR A 108 7.78 -6.57 6.63
C THR A 108 6.69 -5.58 6.23
N THR A 109 5.44 -6.03 6.15
CA THR A 109 4.30 -5.17 5.81
C THR A 109 3.24 -5.23 6.90
N CYS A 110 2.54 -4.13 7.15
CA CYS A 110 1.60 -3.99 8.25
C CYS A 110 0.25 -3.46 7.77
N GLU A 111 -0.84 -4.13 8.17
CA GLU A 111 -2.22 -3.72 7.88
C GLU A 111 -3.04 -3.66 9.18
N LEU A 112 -3.72 -2.56 9.39
CA LEU A 112 -4.59 -2.38 10.55
C LEU A 112 -5.89 -3.17 10.43
N SER A 113 -6.50 -3.16 9.24
CA SER A 113 -7.86 -3.67 9.02
C SER A 113 -7.86 -5.16 8.70
N PRO A 114 -8.49 -6.02 9.56
CA PRO A 114 -8.70 -7.42 9.23
C PRO A 114 -9.60 -7.60 7.99
N ALA A 115 -10.51 -6.66 7.75
CA ALA A 115 -11.36 -6.63 6.58
C ALA A 115 -10.56 -6.48 5.27
N VAL A 116 -9.56 -5.59 5.28
CA VAL A 116 -8.65 -5.39 4.14
C VAL A 116 -7.84 -6.65 3.89
N LEU A 117 -7.27 -7.28 4.93
CA LEU A 117 -6.52 -8.53 4.79
C LEU A 117 -7.40 -9.68 4.27
N THR A 118 -8.66 -9.73 4.69
CA THR A 118 -9.63 -10.71 4.17
C THR A 118 -9.86 -10.52 2.68
N LEU A 119 -10.08 -9.29 2.22
CA LEU A 119 -10.23 -8.99 0.80
C LEU A 119 -8.93 -9.25 0.02
N ALA A 120 -7.77 -8.97 0.61
CA ALA A 120 -6.50 -9.32 0.00
C ALA A 120 -6.35 -10.85 -0.18
N LYS A 121 -6.75 -11.67 0.80
CA LYS A 121 -6.76 -13.14 0.67
C LYS A 121 -7.73 -13.64 -0.40
N TRP A 122 -8.81 -12.92 -0.66
CA TRP A 122 -9.77 -13.27 -1.73
C TRP A 122 -9.31 -12.79 -3.12
N ASN A 123 -8.31 -11.92 -3.18
CA ASN A 123 -7.81 -11.34 -4.41
C ASN A 123 -6.69 -12.21 -5.03
N PRO A 124 -6.89 -12.80 -6.22
CA PRO A 124 -5.86 -13.61 -6.86
C PRO A 124 -4.51 -12.89 -7.06
N TRP A 125 -4.53 -11.58 -7.28
CA TRP A 125 -3.32 -10.79 -7.48
C TRP A 125 -2.54 -10.54 -6.17
N SER A 126 -3.15 -10.81 -5.02
CA SER A 126 -2.52 -10.69 -3.70
C SER A 126 -1.96 -12.01 -3.16
N ASP A 127 -2.09 -13.11 -3.89
CA ASP A 127 -1.70 -14.44 -3.39
C ASP A 127 -0.24 -14.50 -2.92
N HIS A 128 0.64 -13.86 -3.67
CA HIS A 128 2.06 -13.83 -3.37
C HIS A 128 2.39 -13.12 -2.04
N LEU A 129 1.53 -12.21 -1.59
CA LEU A 129 1.63 -11.57 -0.26
C LEU A 129 1.62 -12.59 0.89
N PHE A 130 0.88 -13.70 0.71
CA PHE A 130 0.67 -14.71 1.75
C PHE A 130 1.46 -16.00 1.51
N SER A 131 2.00 -16.20 0.31
CA SER A 131 2.71 -17.42 -0.08
C SER A 131 4.23 -17.25 -0.12
N SER A 132 4.74 -16.02 -0.21
CA SER A 132 6.18 -15.77 -0.25
C SER A 132 6.83 -15.89 1.12
N PRO A 133 7.93 -16.64 1.27
CA PRO A 133 8.70 -16.70 2.51
C PRO A 133 9.47 -15.40 2.82
N ASN A 134 9.57 -14.49 1.85
CA ASN A 134 10.26 -13.21 2.01
C ASN A 134 9.32 -12.05 2.40
N ILE A 135 8.01 -12.30 2.56
CA ILE A 135 7.03 -11.32 2.98
C ILE A 135 6.43 -11.72 4.33
N GLU A 136 6.71 -10.93 5.36
CA GLU A 136 6.05 -11.02 6.65
C GLU A 136 4.90 -10.03 6.69
N SER A 137 3.65 -10.53 6.66
CA SER A 137 2.44 -9.70 6.71
C SER A 137 1.88 -9.69 8.13
N LEU A 138 1.89 -8.54 8.77
CA LEU A 138 1.45 -8.32 10.15
C LEU A 138 0.11 -7.61 10.18
N GLN A 139 -0.85 -8.15 10.96
CA GLN A 139 -2.08 -7.45 11.28
C GLN A 139 -1.88 -6.65 12.57
N SER A 140 -1.63 -5.35 12.45
CA SER A 140 -1.38 -4.47 13.59
C SER A 140 -1.57 -3.00 13.23
N ASP A 141 -1.69 -2.14 14.24
CA ASP A 141 -1.54 -0.70 14.09
C ASP A 141 -0.05 -0.35 13.98
N ILE A 142 0.37 0.14 12.83
CA ILE A 142 1.76 0.51 12.58
C ILE A 142 2.22 1.65 13.49
N ALA A 143 1.34 2.58 13.88
CA ALA A 143 1.70 3.67 14.78
C ALA A 143 2.08 3.16 16.19
N HIS A 144 1.57 1.99 16.56
CA HIS A 144 1.93 1.31 17.80
C HIS A 144 3.10 0.34 17.58
N LEU A 145 3.00 -0.50 16.56
CA LEU A 145 3.98 -1.56 16.26
C LEU A 145 5.40 -1.01 16.07
N ILE A 146 5.54 0.10 15.35
CA ILE A 146 6.85 0.70 15.03
C ILE A 146 7.65 1.09 16.27
N LYS A 147 6.98 1.46 17.38
CA LYS A 147 7.63 1.84 18.62
C LYS A 147 8.39 0.69 19.28
N GLY A 148 7.94 -0.55 19.07
CA GLY A 148 8.61 -1.78 19.54
C GLY A 148 9.72 -2.30 18.64
N MET A 149 9.86 -1.75 17.42
CA MET A 149 10.90 -2.17 16.49
C MET A 149 12.27 -1.63 16.91
N LYS A 150 13.33 -2.40 16.61
CA LYS A 150 14.72 -1.98 16.85
C LYS A 150 15.11 -0.82 15.91
N ASP A 151 16.09 -0.03 16.34
CA ASP A 151 16.65 1.05 15.55
C ASP A 151 17.40 0.52 14.32
N LYS A 152 17.35 1.26 13.21
CA LYS A 152 18.21 1.06 12.03
C LYS A 152 18.16 -0.37 11.47
N ILE A 153 16.95 -0.94 11.31
CA ILE A 153 16.77 -2.30 10.79
C ILE A 153 16.33 -2.34 9.33
N PHE A 154 15.75 -1.27 8.79
CA PHE A 154 15.27 -1.22 7.42
C PHE A 154 16.17 -0.39 6.51
N ASP A 155 16.42 -0.89 5.30
CA ASP A 155 17.14 -0.18 4.24
C ASP A 155 16.21 0.78 3.50
N VAL A 156 14.93 0.41 3.40
CA VAL A 156 13.89 1.17 2.71
C VAL A 156 12.61 1.18 3.53
N ILE A 157 11.93 2.30 3.53
CA ILE A 157 10.57 2.42 4.04
C ILE A 157 9.65 2.89 2.92
N ILE A 158 8.53 2.19 2.74
CA ILE A 158 7.43 2.60 1.89
C ILE A 158 6.28 2.97 2.83
N HIS A 159 5.96 4.26 2.88
CA HIS A 159 4.88 4.79 3.68
C HIS A 159 3.76 5.26 2.75
N ASP A 160 2.81 4.36 2.48
CA ASP A 160 1.65 4.60 1.61
C ASP A 160 0.34 4.54 2.44
N PRO A 161 0.15 5.52 3.36
CA PRO A 161 -0.96 5.50 4.30
C PRO A 161 -2.28 5.89 3.62
N PRO A 162 -3.43 5.59 4.25
CA PRO A 162 -4.69 6.21 3.91
C PRO A 162 -4.57 7.74 3.90
N ARG A 163 -5.51 8.42 3.22
CA ARG A 163 -5.52 9.89 3.16
C ARG A 163 -5.44 10.50 4.55
N PHE A 164 -4.80 11.65 4.67
CA PHE A 164 -4.63 12.41 5.92
C PHE A 164 -5.92 12.51 6.76
N SER A 165 -7.08 12.70 6.13
CA SER A 165 -8.38 12.79 6.83
C SER A 165 -8.80 11.49 7.54
N HIS A 166 -8.22 10.34 7.18
CA HIS A 166 -8.57 9.02 7.73
C HIS A 166 -7.51 8.50 8.72
N ALA A 167 -6.27 8.96 8.59
CA ALA A 167 -5.16 8.51 9.42
C ALA A 167 -4.17 9.66 9.72
N PRO A 168 -4.62 10.75 10.40
CA PRO A 168 -3.78 11.93 10.61
C PRO A 168 -2.52 11.63 11.43
N ASP A 169 -2.56 10.64 12.32
CA ASP A 169 -1.44 10.25 13.18
C ASP A 169 -0.25 9.73 12.37
N LEU A 170 -0.49 9.09 11.23
CA LEU A 170 0.55 8.60 10.33
C LEU A 170 1.28 9.72 9.57
N TYR A 171 0.77 10.94 9.63
CA TYR A 171 1.40 12.14 9.09
C TYR A 171 2.00 13.05 10.18
N SER A 172 2.01 12.57 11.42
CA SER A 172 2.51 13.33 12.56
C SER A 172 4.03 13.38 12.61
N GLN A 173 4.55 14.43 13.24
CA GLN A 173 5.99 14.57 13.51
C GLN A 173 6.53 13.41 14.36
N SER A 174 5.73 12.92 15.33
CA SER A 174 6.11 11.80 16.17
C SER A 174 6.25 10.51 15.37
N PHE A 175 5.35 10.24 14.44
CA PHE A 175 5.44 9.06 13.56
C PHE A 175 6.64 9.16 12.61
N TYR A 176 6.93 10.34 12.06
CA TYR A 176 8.12 10.53 11.20
C TYR A 176 9.43 10.31 11.96
N ARG A 177 9.49 10.65 13.27
CA ARG A 177 10.65 10.30 14.12
C ARG A 177 10.83 8.79 14.24
N GLU A 178 9.75 8.03 14.35
CA GLU A 178 9.83 6.56 14.38
C GLU A 178 10.29 6.01 13.03
N LEU A 179 9.76 6.49 11.90
CA LEU A 179 10.27 6.12 10.57
C LEU A 179 11.77 6.39 10.45
N PHE A 180 12.21 7.57 10.91
CA PHE A 180 13.63 7.93 10.91
C PHE A 180 14.46 7.00 11.82
N ARG A 181 13.96 6.67 13.00
CA ARG A 181 14.64 5.82 13.97
C ARG A 181 14.90 4.43 13.40
N VAL A 182 13.87 3.77 12.87
CA VAL A 182 13.98 2.38 12.37
C VAL A 182 14.71 2.27 11.02
N LEU A 183 14.83 3.37 10.27
CA LEU A 183 15.55 3.42 9.02
C LEU A 183 17.06 3.42 9.25
N LYS A 184 17.83 2.62 8.50
CA LYS A 184 19.30 2.58 8.54
C LYS A 184 19.90 3.92 8.07
N GLY A 185 21.14 4.19 8.41
CA GLY A 185 21.91 5.26 7.80
C GLY A 185 21.99 5.09 6.28
N ARG A 186 21.78 6.17 5.51
CA ARG A 186 21.62 6.16 4.04
C ARG A 186 20.38 5.41 3.54
N GLY A 187 19.44 5.05 4.42
CA GLY A 187 18.17 4.44 4.05
C GLY A 187 17.28 5.41 3.26
N ARG A 188 16.32 4.86 2.54
CA ARG A 188 15.43 5.59 1.63
C ARG A 188 13.99 5.49 2.10
N LEU A 189 13.26 6.58 1.96
CA LEU A 189 11.83 6.67 2.26
C LEU A 189 11.08 7.10 1.02
N PHE A 190 9.97 6.46 0.73
CA PHE A 190 8.87 6.99 -0.05
C PHE A 190 7.68 7.24 0.87
N HIS A 191 7.05 8.40 0.77
CA HIS A 191 5.83 8.74 1.51
C HIS A 191 4.78 9.28 0.54
N TYR A 192 3.67 8.53 0.39
CA TYR A 192 2.49 8.99 -0.31
C TYR A 192 1.80 10.10 0.50
N VAL A 193 1.48 11.22 -0.14
CA VAL A 193 0.83 12.36 0.51
C VAL A 193 -0.49 12.74 -0.16
N GLY A 194 -0.76 12.18 -1.35
CA GLY A 194 -1.94 12.53 -2.14
C GLY A 194 -1.85 13.93 -2.74
N SER A 195 -2.92 14.33 -3.44
CA SER A 195 -3.06 15.66 -4.07
C SER A 195 -4.15 16.53 -3.43
N VAL A 196 -4.60 16.17 -2.23
CA VAL A 196 -5.70 16.88 -1.56
C VAL A 196 -5.21 18.23 -1.06
N GLY A 197 -5.92 19.30 -1.44
CA GLY A 197 -5.66 20.67 -0.97
C GLY A 197 -4.80 21.52 -1.91
N GLU A 198 -4.20 20.95 -2.96
CA GLU A 198 -3.40 21.73 -3.94
C GLU A 198 -4.20 22.87 -4.58
N SER A 199 -5.46 22.63 -4.92
CA SER A 199 -6.35 23.65 -5.48
C SER A 199 -6.72 24.80 -4.51
N ARG A 200 -6.42 24.63 -3.21
CA ARG A 200 -6.70 25.61 -2.15
C ARG A 200 -5.41 26.22 -1.55
N GLY A 201 -4.28 26.08 -2.25
CA GLY A 201 -2.99 26.60 -1.80
C GLY A 201 -2.36 25.89 -0.59
N ARG A 202 -2.92 24.74 -0.16
CA ARG A 202 -2.37 23.92 0.93
C ARG A 202 -1.77 22.65 0.33
N SER A 203 -0.45 22.59 0.21
CA SER A 203 0.24 21.39 -0.26
C SER A 203 0.60 20.50 0.93
N LEU A 204 -0.06 19.35 1.03
CA LEU A 204 0.30 18.33 2.02
C LEU A 204 1.72 17.81 1.76
N ALA A 205 2.16 17.80 0.50
CA ALA A 205 3.54 17.45 0.13
C ALA A 205 4.55 18.42 0.75
N SER A 206 4.31 19.73 0.66
CA SER A 206 5.19 20.74 1.28
C SER A 206 5.21 20.63 2.80
N GLU A 207 4.05 20.40 3.42
CA GLU A 207 3.98 20.24 4.88
C GLU A 207 4.69 18.98 5.36
N SER A 208 4.46 17.85 4.69
CA SER A 208 5.13 16.58 4.98
C SER A 208 6.65 16.72 4.76
N SER A 209 7.07 17.37 3.67
CA SER A 209 8.49 17.62 3.39
C SER A 209 9.16 18.43 4.50
N ARG A 210 8.52 19.49 4.99
CA ARG A 210 9.03 20.30 6.10
C ARG A 210 9.16 19.48 7.39
N ARG A 211 8.15 18.66 7.71
CA ARG A 211 8.17 17.77 8.90
C ARG A 211 9.26 16.70 8.78
N LEU A 212 9.42 16.10 7.60
CA LEU A 212 10.52 15.15 7.33
C LEU A 212 11.89 15.82 7.50
N ALA A 213 12.08 17.02 6.94
CA ALA A 213 13.32 17.77 7.09
C ALA A 213 13.63 18.09 8.56
N SER A 214 12.63 18.54 9.34
CA SER A 214 12.80 18.80 10.78
C SER A 214 13.03 17.53 11.62
N THR A 215 12.77 16.36 11.07
CA THR A 215 13.10 15.06 11.67
C THR A 215 14.55 14.62 11.39
N GLY A 216 15.17 15.20 10.37
CA GLY A 216 16.56 14.89 9.97
C GLY A 216 16.67 14.20 8.59
N PHE A 217 15.55 13.95 7.90
CA PHE A 217 15.58 13.47 6.53
C PHE A 217 16.19 14.53 5.60
N LYS A 218 16.93 14.05 4.59
CA LYS A 218 17.62 14.85 3.58
C LYS A 218 17.17 14.47 2.18
N ASP A 219 17.65 15.17 1.15
CA ASP A 219 17.38 14.89 -0.26
C ASP A 219 15.89 14.73 -0.56
N ILE A 220 15.05 15.53 0.11
CA ILE A 220 13.60 15.45 0.00
C ILE A 220 13.17 15.96 -1.38
N LYS A 221 12.50 15.10 -2.15
CA LYS A 221 12.05 15.40 -3.52
C LYS A 221 10.60 14.99 -3.69
N GLU A 222 9.76 15.91 -4.13
CA GLU A 222 8.38 15.62 -4.52
C GLU A 222 8.34 14.94 -5.89
N ASN A 223 7.46 13.94 -6.00
CA ASN A 223 7.08 13.33 -7.26
C ASN A 223 5.55 13.49 -7.45
N LYS A 224 5.16 14.42 -8.30
CA LYS A 224 3.74 14.75 -8.54
C LYS A 224 2.97 13.58 -9.14
N ARG A 225 3.58 12.78 -10.02
CA ARG A 225 2.92 11.63 -10.65
C ARG A 225 2.62 10.54 -9.63
N LEU A 226 3.54 10.28 -8.71
CA LEU A 226 3.35 9.33 -7.60
C LEU A 226 2.60 9.94 -6.41
N GLN A 227 2.28 11.23 -6.47
CA GLN A 227 1.62 11.99 -5.40
C GLN A 227 2.32 11.77 -4.04
N GLY A 228 3.64 11.80 -4.04
CA GLY A 228 4.44 11.49 -2.86
C GLY A 228 5.78 12.19 -2.83
N VAL A 229 6.47 12.01 -1.73
CA VAL A 229 7.80 12.53 -1.51
C VAL A 229 8.81 11.40 -1.28
N PHE A 230 10.00 11.56 -1.83
CA PHE A 230 11.16 10.71 -1.57
C PHE A 230 12.11 11.43 -0.63
N ALA A 231 12.73 10.70 0.28
CA ALA A 231 13.71 11.26 1.22
C ALA A 231 14.79 10.23 1.56
N ARG A 232 15.88 10.69 2.17
CA ARG A 232 16.99 9.86 2.67
C ARG A 232 17.30 10.20 4.12
N LYS A 233 17.77 9.19 4.85
CA LYS A 233 18.35 9.39 6.18
C LYS A 233 19.83 9.72 6.09
#